data_a1f1349fc6e2f15b6410ff2e42fc7e64
#
_entry.id   a1f1349fc6e2f15b6410ff2e42fc7e64
#
_cell.length_a   1.000
_cell.length_b   1.000
_cell.length_c   1.000
_cell.angle_alpha   90.00
_cell.angle_beta   90.00
_cell.angle_gamma   90.00
#
_symmetry.space_group_name_H-M   'P 1'
#
loop_
_entity.id
_entity.type
_entity.pdbx_description
1 polymer ?
#
loop_
_entity_poly.entity_id
_entity_poly.type
_entity_poly.pdbx_seq_one_letter_code
_entity_poly.pdbx_strand_id
1 'polypeptide(L)'
;MLTNKKHKQFQGGNNSMTGSLGLLAAAIAIGLGALGAGIGNGLIVSKTVEGIARQPEARGVLQTTMFIGVALVEALPIIAVVVAFIVMNK
;
A
#
# COMPACT_ATOMS: atom_id res chain seq x y z
N MET A 1 38.58 -19.01 12.38
CA MET A 1 38.70 -17.67 11.79
C MET A 1 38.50 -17.66 10.30
N LEU A 2 39.20 -18.50 9.54
CA LEU A 2 39.00 -18.58 8.09
C LEU A 2 37.55 -19.00 7.74
N THR A 3 37.03 -19.97 8.48
CA THR A 3 35.68 -20.46 8.28
C THR A 3 34.65 -19.36 8.53
N ASN A 4 34.87 -18.54 9.57
CA ASN A 4 33.99 -17.41 9.87
C ASN A 4 34.03 -16.36 8.78
N LYS A 5 35.22 -16.07 8.24
CA LYS A 5 35.32 -15.07 7.16
C LYS A 5 34.62 -15.54 5.91
N LYS A 6 34.76 -16.82 5.54
CA LYS A 6 34.06 -17.37 4.37
C LYS A 6 32.57 -17.37 4.59
N HIS A 7 32.10 -17.72 5.77
CA HIS A 7 30.70 -17.73 6.10
C HIS A 7 30.12 -16.32 6.05
N LYS A 8 30.83 -15.32 6.56
CA LYS A 8 30.43 -13.94 6.51
C LYS A 8 30.31 -13.40 5.08
N GLN A 9 31.29 -13.77 4.22
CA GLN A 9 31.24 -13.36 2.82
C GLN A 9 30.04 -13.95 2.09
N PHE A 10 29.77 -15.24 2.34
CA PHE A 10 28.62 -15.90 1.72
C PHE A 10 27.32 -15.28 2.20
N GLN A 11 27.20 -15.02 3.50
CA GLN A 11 26.03 -14.35 4.05
C GLN A 11 25.88 -12.91 3.55
N GLY A 12 26.98 -12.21 3.36
CA GLY A 12 26.97 -10.86 2.79
C GLY A 12 26.40 -10.86 1.40
N GLY A 13 26.78 -11.83 0.54
CA GLY A 13 26.21 -11.98 -0.79
C GLY A 13 24.73 -12.29 -0.75
N ASN A 14 24.31 -13.25 0.11
CA ASN A 14 22.91 -13.58 0.30
C ASN A 14 22.12 -12.40 0.86
N ASN A 15 22.68 -11.66 1.82
CA ASN A 15 22.06 -10.49 2.39
C ASN A 15 21.84 -9.39 1.34
N SER A 16 22.81 -9.25 0.42
CA SER A 16 22.67 -8.28 -0.67
C SER A 16 21.53 -8.66 -1.60
N MET A 17 21.42 -9.92 -2.01
CA MET A 17 20.30 -10.41 -2.80
C MET A 17 18.98 -10.30 -2.05
N THR A 18 18.98 -10.70 -0.78
CA THR A 18 17.79 -10.62 0.06
C THR A 18 17.35 -9.16 0.22
N GLY A 19 18.31 -8.24 0.38
CA GLY A 19 18.03 -6.82 0.46
C GLY A 19 17.41 -6.29 -0.82
N SER A 20 17.94 -6.69 -1.97
CA SER A 20 17.39 -6.28 -3.27
C SER A 20 15.99 -6.84 -3.50
N LEU A 21 15.77 -8.09 -3.14
CA LEU A 21 14.45 -8.71 -3.23
C LEU A 21 13.46 -8.05 -2.26
N GLY A 22 13.93 -7.69 -1.06
CA GLY A 22 13.11 -6.98 -0.09
C GLY A 22 12.68 -5.61 -0.59
N LEU A 23 13.58 -4.87 -1.23
CA LEU A 23 13.26 -3.58 -1.81
C LEU A 23 12.24 -3.72 -2.94
N LEU A 24 12.42 -4.72 -3.79
CA LEU A 24 11.49 -4.99 -4.89
C LEU A 24 10.12 -5.37 -4.35
N ALA A 25 10.08 -6.25 -3.35
CA ALA A 25 8.83 -6.67 -2.73
C ALA A 25 8.11 -5.48 -2.10
N ALA A 26 8.85 -4.61 -1.42
CA ALA A 26 8.30 -3.39 -0.82
C ALA A 26 7.71 -2.47 -1.88
N ALA A 27 8.43 -2.27 -2.98
CA ALA A 27 7.98 -1.42 -4.07
C ALA A 27 6.69 -1.97 -4.70
N ILE A 28 6.61 -3.27 -4.91
CA ILE A 28 5.42 -3.91 -5.48
C ILE A 28 4.24 -3.76 -4.52
N ALA A 29 4.47 -4.01 -3.22
CA ALA A 29 3.40 -3.91 -2.23
C ALA A 29 2.83 -2.49 -2.17
N ILE A 30 3.69 -1.47 -2.12
CA ILE A 30 3.27 -0.09 -2.08
C ILE A 30 2.57 0.30 -3.40
N GLY A 31 3.15 -0.11 -4.53
CA GLY A 31 2.59 0.22 -5.84
C GLY A 31 1.20 -0.37 -6.05
N LEU A 32 1.02 -1.64 -5.72
CA LEU A 32 -0.29 -2.30 -5.87
C LEU A 32 -1.30 -1.73 -4.87
N GLY A 33 -0.86 -1.43 -3.65
CA GLY A 33 -1.72 -0.78 -2.66
C GLY A 33 -2.18 0.59 -3.15
N ALA A 34 -1.25 1.39 -3.66
CA ALA A 34 -1.57 2.71 -4.19
C ALA A 34 -2.49 2.65 -5.42
N LEU A 35 -2.23 1.68 -6.31
CA LEU A 35 -3.07 1.48 -7.48
C LEU A 35 -4.49 1.11 -7.08
N GLY A 36 -4.63 0.16 -6.17
CA GLY A 36 -5.93 -0.27 -5.67
C GLY A 36 -6.68 0.87 -4.99
N ALA A 37 -5.97 1.63 -4.14
CA ALA A 37 -6.56 2.78 -3.47
C ALA A 37 -7.00 3.85 -4.45
N GLY A 38 -6.20 4.11 -5.48
CA GLY A 38 -6.56 5.09 -6.51
C GLY A 38 -7.82 4.71 -7.26
N ILE A 39 -7.92 3.45 -7.67
CA ILE A 39 -9.10 2.94 -8.36
C ILE A 39 -10.32 2.99 -7.43
N GLY A 40 -10.15 2.51 -6.18
CA GLY A 40 -11.22 2.50 -5.21
C GLY A 40 -11.74 3.91 -4.90
N ASN A 41 -10.83 4.85 -4.66
CA ASN A 41 -11.19 6.25 -4.41
C ASN A 41 -11.90 6.86 -5.61
N GLY A 42 -11.41 6.59 -6.81
CA GLY A 42 -12.04 7.07 -8.03
C GLY A 42 -13.48 6.59 -8.17
N LEU A 43 -13.72 5.31 -7.90
CA LEU A 43 -15.06 4.73 -7.96
C LEU A 43 -15.98 5.34 -6.90
N ILE A 44 -15.49 5.47 -5.66
CA ILE A 44 -16.27 6.04 -4.56
C ILE A 44 -16.68 7.49 -4.88
N VAL A 45 -15.71 8.31 -5.28
CA VAL A 45 -15.96 9.72 -5.57
C VAL A 45 -16.89 9.86 -6.77
N SER A 46 -16.66 9.09 -7.82
CA SER A 46 -17.49 9.11 -9.04
C SER A 46 -18.94 8.76 -8.71
N LYS A 47 -19.16 7.70 -7.94
CA LYS A 47 -20.52 7.29 -7.58
C LYS A 47 -21.18 8.28 -6.64
N THR A 48 -20.41 8.90 -5.75
CA THR A 48 -20.94 9.92 -4.84
C THR A 48 -21.39 11.15 -5.61
N VAL A 49 -20.58 11.62 -6.55
CA VAL A 49 -20.93 12.77 -7.39
C VAL A 49 -22.19 12.47 -8.20
N GLU A 50 -22.26 11.27 -8.78
CA GLU A 50 -23.42 10.83 -9.52
C GLU A 50 -24.68 10.81 -8.64
N GLY A 51 -24.56 10.28 -7.42
CA GLY A 51 -25.67 10.23 -6.47
C GLY A 51 -26.14 11.62 -6.05
N ILE A 52 -25.20 12.54 -5.79
CA ILE A 52 -25.56 13.91 -5.44
C ILE A 52 -26.26 14.60 -6.61
N ALA A 53 -25.80 14.35 -7.83
CA ALA A 53 -26.43 14.92 -9.01
C ALA A 53 -27.86 14.44 -9.17
N ARG A 54 -28.17 13.20 -8.83
CA ARG A 54 -29.50 12.62 -8.91
C ARG A 54 -30.39 12.99 -7.74
N GLN A 55 -29.82 13.10 -6.56
CA GLN A 55 -30.53 13.36 -5.32
C GLN A 55 -29.80 14.43 -4.51
N PRO A 56 -29.91 15.71 -4.87
CA PRO A 56 -29.16 16.76 -4.16
C PRO A 56 -29.49 16.85 -2.67
N GLU A 57 -30.72 16.48 -2.28
CA GLU A 57 -31.12 16.49 -0.87
C GLU A 57 -30.41 15.44 -0.04
N ALA A 58 -29.81 14.42 -0.67
CA ALA A 58 -29.05 13.40 0.02
C ALA A 58 -27.55 13.73 0.14
N ARG A 59 -27.16 14.95 -0.24
CA ARG A 59 -25.75 15.35 -0.30
C ARG A 59 -25.02 15.12 1.01
N GLY A 60 -25.61 15.48 2.14
CA GLY A 60 -24.96 15.32 3.44
C GLY A 60 -24.64 13.86 3.76
N VAL A 61 -25.62 12.97 3.56
CA VAL A 61 -25.45 11.54 3.81
C VAL A 61 -24.43 10.95 2.85
N LEU A 62 -24.51 11.31 1.56
CA LEU A 62 -23.62 10.79 0.53
C LEU A 62 -22.17 11.23 0.78
N GLN A 63 -21.95 12.50 1.15
CA GLN A 63 -20.61 12.98 1.46
C GLN A 63 -20.04 12.30 2.69
N THR A 64 -20.83 12.10 3.74
CA THR A 64 -20.36 11.42 4.94
C THR A 64 -19.98 9.98 4.62
N THR A 65 -20.80 9.26 3.87
CA THR A 65 -20.52 7.90 3.45
C THR A 65 -19.28 7.87 2.57
N MET A 66 -19.10 8.83 1.67
CA MET A 66 -17.91 8.95 0.83
C MET A 66 -16.64 9.09 1.68
N PHE A 67 -16.65 9.98 2.67
CA PHE A 67 -15.49 10.20 3.52
C PHE A 67 -15.13 8.94 4.31
N ILE A 68 -16.13 8.22 4.81
CA ILE A 68 -15.89 6.95 5.50
C ILE A 68 -15.28 5.93 4.54
N GLY A 69 -15.84 5.80 3.34
CA GLY A 69 -15.33 4.88 2.33
C GLY A 69 -13.91 5.21 1.89
N VAL A 70 -13.63 6.48 1.64
CA VAL A 70 -12.28 6.94 1.26
C VAL A 70 -11.29 6.67 2.39
N ALA A 71 -11.68 6.92 3.64
CA ALA A 71 -10.81 6.65 4.78
C ALA A 71 -10.48 5.16 4.89
N LEU A 72 -11.45 4.28 4.68
CA LEU A 72 -11.21 2.83 4.70
C LEU A 72 -10.29 2.40 3.56
N VAL A 73 -10.48 2.96 2.37
CA VAL A 73 -9.63 2.65 1.21
C VAL A 73 -8.20 3.13 1.46
N GLU A 74 -8.04 4.31 2.07
CA GLU A 74 -6.71 4.84 2.38
C GLU A 74 -5.97 4.03 3.45
N ALA A 75 -6.69 3.33 4.32
CA ALA A 75 -6.07 2.50 5.35
C ALA A 75 -5.23 1.37 4.73
N LEU A 76 -5.64 0.81 3.60
CA LEU A 76 -4.93 -0.28 2.95
C LEU A 76 -3.53 0.13 2.46
N PRO A 77 -3.34 1.27 1.78
CA PRO A 77 -1.99 1.71 1.41
C PRO A 77 -1.10 1.98 2.62
N ILE A 78 -1.66 2.49 3.71
CA ILE A 78 -0.90 2.75 4.93
C ILE A 78 -0.40 1.42 5.50
N ILE A 79 -1.27 0.40 5.56
CA ILE A 79 -0.89 -0.94 5.99
C ILE A 79 0.15 -1.52 5.05
N ALA A 80 0.00 -1.31 3.73
CA ALA A 80 0.96 -1.78 2.74
C ALA A 80 2.34 -1.17 2.98
N VAL A 81 2.42 0.11 3.32
CA VAL A 81 3.69 0.78 3.63
C VAL A 81 4.33 0.15 4.87
N VAL A 82 3.55 -0.11 5.92
CA VAL A 82 4.04 -0.75 7.13
C VAL A 82 4.60 -2.14 6.82
N VAL A 83 3.85 -2.94 6.06
CA VAL A 83 4.28 -4.28 5.66
C VAL A 83 5.55 -4.20 4.80
N ALA A 84 5.63 -3.21 3.90
CA ALA A 84 6.79 -2.99 3.07
C ALA A 84 8.04 -2.73 3.91
N PHE A 85 7.94 -1.90 4.95
CA PHE A 85 9.06 -1.65 5.86
C PHE A 85 9.48 -2.91 6.60
N ILE A 86 8.52 -3.71 7.05
CA ILE A 86 8.82 -4.97 7.74
C ILE A 86 9.55 -5.92 6.79
N VAL A 87 9.06 -6.08 5.57
CA VAL A 87 9.66 -6.97 4.57
C VAL A 87 11.05 -6.47 4.17
N MET A 88 11.21 -5.16 4.01
CA MET A 88 12.47 -4.56 3.60
C MET A 88 13.57 -4.78 4.64
N ASN A 89 13.21 -4.82 5.93
CA ASN A 89 14.16 -4.96 7.02
C ASN A 89 14.42 -6.41 7.42
N LYS A 90 13.76 -7.37 6.79
CA LYS A 90 14.04 -8.78 6.98
C LYS A 90 15.15 -9.22 6.04
#